data_6c0ec9c9adece25dda06412460260098
#
_entry.id   6c0ec9c9adece25dda06412460260098
#
_cell.length_a   1.000
_cell.length_b   1.000
_cell.length_c   1.000
_cell.angle_alpha   90.00
_cell.angle_beta   90.00
_cell.angle_gamma   90.00
#
_symmetry.space_group_name_H-M   'P 1'
#
loop_
_entity.id
_entity.type
_entity.pdbx_description
1 polymer ?
#
loop_
_entity_poly.entity_id
_entity_poly.type
_entity_poly.pdbx_seq_one_letter_code
_entity_poly.pdbx_strand_id
1 'polypeptide(L)'
;FYEQDDWRDLCQGPHVDSTGEIGGFKLLSVSAAYWRGDEENESLTRVYGTAFPTESELEDFLEMREEAKERDHRKIGREMDLFSVPEHSPGCPHYHPNGMAIRRELEDYIREKNDELGFDEVRTPELNKAELWKPTGHYETFTENGEMFAWEQDDTEYGLKPMNCANHAHVYQSKTHSYRDLPVRFSEFGNVYRNEQSGELSGLLRVRGLTQDDGHAFVRPDQIQGEILDILRAIEDIYGHFNLEVLYKLETRGEGAMGSEEIWKQATDALIDALREEDLDYDVEEGEAAFYGPKIGINARDALGREWTIGTVQVDFNIPRNLDLTYIGEDNEEHHPVMIHRALLGSFERFMGVIIEHFKGNFPLWLAPEQIRVLPVTDDNIPYAREVASELGDFRVEVEDRSWTVGRKIQQAHDDNVPYMLVVGGNEEEAGTVSVRDRQEREEQGVDLADFRDHLELEVEQKRTGLTFLV
;
A
#
# COMPACT_ATOMS: atom_id res chain seq x y z
N PHE A 1 29.54 4.18 -27.34
CA PHE A 1 30.56 5.15 -26.87
C PHE A 1 30.13 6.55 -27.31
N TYR A 2 30.31 7.51 -26.42
CA TYR A 2 30.14 8.93 -26.67
C TYR A 2 31.49 9.63 -26.59
N GLU A 3 31.75 10.55 -27.50
CA GLU A 3 33.02 11.28 -27.57
C GLU A 3 32.74 12.78 -27.60
N GLN A 4 33.46 13.55 -26.79
CA GLN A 4 33.41 14.99 -26.78
C GLN A 4 34.85 15.53 -26.64
N ASP A 5 35.36 16.13 -27.67
CA ASP A 5 36.77 16.52 -27.80
C ASP A 5 37.72 15.36 -27.47
N ASP A 6 38.54 15.49 -26.44
CA ASP A 6 39.50 14.47 -25.96
C ASP A 6 38.89 13.46 -24.98
N TRP A 7 37.60 13.62 -24.59
CA TRP A 7 36.91 12.76 -23.64
C TRP A 7 36.06 11.72 -24.37
N ARG A 8 36.18 10.48 -23.89
CA ARG A 8 35.40 9.35 -24.40
C ARG A 8 34.92 8.45 -23.29
N ASP A 9 33.64 8.11 -23.28
CA ASP A 9 33.08 7.19 -22.30
C ASP A 9 31.90 6.39 -22.88
N LEU A 10 31.39 5.42 -22.09
CA LEU A 10 30.20 4.63 -22.40
C LEU A 10 28.96 5.43 -21.97
N CYS A 11 28.06 5.67 -22.90
CA CYS A 11 26.77 6.30 -22.63
C CYS A 11 25.69 5.67 -23.50
N GLN A 12 24.48 5.56 -22.94
CA GLN A 12 23.33 4.96 -23.63
C GLN A 12 22.61 5.97 -24.55
N GLY A 13 22.81 7.28 -24.32
CA GLY A 13 22.07 8.32 -25.03
C GLY A 13 20.58 8.38 -24.59
N PRO A 14 19.74 9.15 -25.29
CA PRO A 14 20.14 10.12 -26.32
C PRO A 14 20.94 11.30 -25.76
N HIS A 15 21.57 12.08 -26.64
CA HIS A 15 22.33 13.26 -26.28
C HIS A 15 21.80 14.47 -27.07
N VAL A 16 21.93 15.67 -26.47
CA VAL A 16 21.70 16.95 -27.17
C VAL A 16 22.89 17.28 -28.09
N ASP A 17 22.64 17.98 -29.17
CA ASP A 17 23.69 18.37 -30.14
C ASP A 17 24.66 19.38 -29.54
N SER A 18 24.21 20.18 -28.57
CA SER A 18 25.00 21.22 -27.91
C SER A 18 24.56 21.39 -26.46
N THR A 19 25.53 21.61 -25.55
CA THR A 19 25.23 22.01 -24.16
C THR A 19 24.47 23.35 -24.08
N GLY A 20 24.45 24.15 -25.14
CA GLY A 20 23.64 25.37 -25.25
C GLY A 20 22.13 25.11 -25.35
N GLU A 21 21.71 23.87 -25.58
CA GLU A 21 20.28 23.45 -25.58
C GLU A 21 19.75 23.17 -24.17
N ILE A 22 20.63 23.06 -23.16
CA ILE A 22 20.27 22.90 -21.79
C ILE A 22 19.85 24.26 -21.22
N GLY A 23 18.56 24.42 -20.89
CA GLY A 23 18.01 25.63 -20.30
C GLY A 23 18.34 25.79 -18.83
N GLY A 24 17.94 24.85 -18.01
CA GLY A 24 18.20 24.79 -16.57
C GLY A 24 19.08 23.60 -16.22
N PHE A 25 20.06 23.78 -15.31
CA PHE A 25 20.95 22.73 -14.85
C PHE A 25 21.25 22.85 -13.33
N LYS A 26 21.22 21.73 -12.61
CA LYS A 26 21.56 21.67 -11.17
C LYS A 26 22.33 20.42 -10.80
N LEU A 27 23.45 20.58 -10.06
CA LEU A 27 24.08 19.47 -9.34
C LEU A 27 23.29 19.18 -8.06
N LEU A 28 22.93 17.92 -7.83
CA LEU A 28 22.03 17.53 -6.75
C LEU A 28 22.76 16.95 -5.56
N SER A 29 23.67 15.98 -5.82
CA SER A 29 24.39 15.28 -4.75
C SER A 29 25.69 14.64 -5.25
N VAL A 30 26.50 14.22 -4.29
CA VAL A 30 27.75 13.49 -4.52
C VAL A 30 27.76 12.28 -3.61
N SER A 31 28.13 11.10 -4.13
CA SER A 31 28.26 9.85 -3.37
C SER A 31 29.48 9.06 -3.80
N ALA A 32 29.99 8.16 -2.94
CA ALA A 32 30.93 7.15 -3.35
C ALA A 32 30.24 6.07 -4.21
N ALA A 33 30.94 5.50 -5.16
CA ALA A 33 30.49 4.38 -5.96
C ALA A 33 31.69 3.49 -6.32
N TYR A 34 31.45 2.19 -6.53
CA TYR A 34 32.47 1.30 -7.04
C TYR A 34 32.32 1.10 -8.55
N TRP A 35 33.43 0.96 -9.27
CA TRP A 35 33.40 0.67 -10.70
C TRP A 35 32.59 -0.60 -10.97
N ARG A 36 31.57 -0.49 -11.82
CA ARG A 36 30.61 -1.57 -12.15
C ARG A 36 29.81 -2.13 -10.98
N GLY A 37 29.73 -1.40 -9.87
CA GLY A 37 28.95 -1.83 -8.69
C GLY A 37 29.62 -2.92 -7.83
N ASP A 38 30.87 -3.24 -8.07
CA ASP A 38 31.62 -4.27 -7.39
C ASP A 38 32.58 -3.63 -6.37
N GLU A 39 32.45 -3.97 -5.11
CA GLU A 39 33.22 -3.42 -3.99
C GLU A 39 34.72 -3.75 -4.06
N GLU A 40 35.12 -4.77 -4.82
CA GLU A 40 36.51 -5.12 -5.07
C GLU A 40 37.18 -4.22 -6.12
N ASN A 41 36.38 -3.44 -6.86
CA ASN A 41 36.84 -2.53 -7.88
C ASN A 41 37.18 -1.13 -7.30
N GLU A 42 37.74 -0.29 -8.16
CA GLU A 42 38.16 1.07 -7.85
C GLU A 42 36.98 1.93 -7.35
N SER A 43 37.19 2.63 -6.23
CA SER A 43 36.22 3.59 -5.70
C SER A 43 36.22 4.86 -6.51
N LEU A 44 35.02 5.26 -6.97
CA LEU A 44 34.77 6.44 -7.79
C LEU A 44 33.89 7.44 -7.03
N THR A 45 33.92 8.69 -7.48
CA THR A 45 32.97 9.71 -7.03
C THR A 45 31.84 9.83 -8.05
N ARG A 46 30.61 9.53 -7.62
CA ARG A 46 29.41 9.68 -8.42
C ARG A 46 28.77 11.03 -8.15
N VAL A 47 28.60 11.83 -9.19
CA VAL A 47 27.92 13.13 -9.13
C VAL A 47 26.57 13.01 -9.79
N TYR A 48 25.52 13.36 -9.06
CA TYR A 48 24.15 13.42 -9.59
C TYR A 48 23.81 14.86 -9.97
N GLY A 49 23.20 15.02 -11.11
CA GLY A 49 22.69 16.29 -11.62
C GLY A 49 21.40 16.07 -12.38
N THR A 50 20.70 17.17 -12.66
CA THR A 50 19.53 17.19 -13.52
C THR A 50 19.59 18.35 -14.47
N ALA A 51 18.92 18.24 -15.62
CA ALA A 51 18.82 19.28 -16.63
C ALA A 51 17.40 19.32 -17.22
N PHE A 52 16.93 20.51 -17.53
CA PHE A 52 15.62 20.76 -18.11
C PHE A 52 15.72 21.71 -19.30
N PRO A 53 14.73 21.67 -20.23
CA PRO A 53 14.69 22.60 -21.37
C PRO A 53 14.62 24.08 -20.95
N THR A 54 14.00 24.36 -19.79
CA THR A 54 13.84 25.72 -19.25
C THR A 54 14.25 25.81 -17.79
N GLU A 55 14.63 27.00 -17.34
CA GLU A 55 14.90 27.30 -15.92
C GLU A 55 13.65 27.12 -15.06
N SER A 56 12.45 27.45 -15.56
CA SER A 56 11.18 27.29 -14.84
C SER A 56 10.89 25.83 -14.56
N GLU A 57 11.07 24.92 -15.52
CA GLU A 57 10.89 23.49 -15.31
C GLU A 57 11.89 22.92 -14.30
N LEU A 58 13.12 23.47 -14.26
CA LEU A 58 14.09 23.12 -13.23
C LEU A 58 13.64 23.61 -11.85
N GLU A 59 13.13 24.83 -11.74
CA GLU A 59 12.59 25.38 -10.48
C GLU A 59 11.43 24.55 -9.97
N ASP A 60 10.45 24.23 -10.82
CA ASP A 60 9.30 23.37 -10.50
C ASP A 60 9.76 21.98 -9.99
N PHE A 61 10.76 21.39 -10.65
CA PHE A 61 11.33 20.12 -10.23
C PHE A 61 12.04 20.22 -8.87
N LEU A 62 12.77 21.30 -8.62
CA LEU A 62 13.46 21.49 -7.33
C LEU A 62 12.46 21.70 -6.19
N GLU A 63 11.39 22.48 -6.42
CA GLU A 63 10.29 22.66 -5.47
C GLU A 63 9.60 21.33 -5.16
N MET A 64 9.25 20.54 -6.19
CA MET A 64 8.69 19.19 -6.01
C MET A 64 9.62 18.31 -5.18
N ARG A 65 10.93 18.35 -5.40
CA ARG A 65 11.89 17.56 -4.62
C ARG A 65 11.99 17.98 -3.16
N GLU A 66 11.91 19.28 -2.85
CA GLU A 66 11.90 19.74 -1.48
C GLU A 66 10.59 19.33 -0.79
N GLU A 67 9.46 19.48 -1.46
CA GLU A 67 8.17 19.00 -0.95
C GLU A 67 8.17 17.48 -0.70
N ALA A 68 8.76 16.70 -1.61
CA ALA A 68 8.89 15.26 -1.45
C ALA A 68 9.72 14.86 -0.23
N LYS A 69 10.74 15.64 0.15
CA LYS A 69 11.51 15.39 1.38
C LYS A 69 10.67 15.62 2.64
N GLU A 70 9.80 16.63 2.61
CA GLU A 70 8.89 16.89 3.73
C GLU A 70 7.79 15.83 3.85
N ARG A 71 7.40 15.21 2.71
CA ARG A 71 6.40 14.14 2.65
C ARG A 71 6.98 12.73 2.88
N ASP A 72 8.30 12.55 2.90
CA ASP A 72 8.95 11.24 2.99
C ASP A 72 8.39 10.42 4.16
N HIS A 73 7.77 9.28 3.86
CA HIS A 73 7.14 8.41 4.85
C HIS A 73 8.10 7.93 5.95
N ARG A 74 9.43 7.88 5.67
CA ARG A 74 10.47 7.52 6.65
C ARG A 74 10.73 8.64 7.65
N LYS A 75 10.60 9.91 7.20
CA LYS A 75 10.69 11.10 8.06
C LYS A 75 9.44 11.18 8.94
N ILE A 76 8.27 11.23 8.32
CA ILE A 76 6.98 11.33 9.01
C ILE A 76 6.77 10.14 9.95
N GLY A 77 7.07 8.92 9.49
CA GLY A 77 6.94 7.71 10.29
C GLY A 77 7.78 7.72 11.57
N ARG A 78 8.97 8.36 11.54
CA ARG A 78 9.80 8.56 12.72
C ARG A 78 9.26 9.66 13.62
N GLU A 79 8.81 10.80 13.05
CA GLU A 79 8.28 11.93 13.81
C GLU A 79 6.98 11.57 14.54
N MET A 80 6.11 10.77 13.93
CA MET A 80 4.86 10.27 14.49
C MET A 80 4.99 8.93 15.24
N ASP A 81 6.19 8.36 15.35
CA ASP A 81 6.45 7.06 15.98
C ASP A 81 5.61 5.91 15.38
N LEU A 82 5.55 5.83 14.04
CA LEU A 82 4.73 4.83 13.34
C LEU A 82 5.45 3.49 13.16
N PHE A 83 6.72 3.53 12.75
CA PHE A 83 7.51 2.32 12.48
C PHE A 83 9.01 2.59 12.51
N SER A 84 9.78 1.50 12.59
CA SER A 84 11.23 1.49 12.41
C SER A 84 11.68 0.29 11.57
N VAL A 85 12.85 0.41 10.92
CA VAL A 85 13.50 -0.70 10.21
C VAL A 85 14.91 -0.85 10.79
N PRO A 86 15.10 -1.70 11.82
CA PRO A 86 16.38 -1.87 12.47
C PRO A 86 17.37 -2.64 11.59
N GLU A 87 18.66 -2.41 11.81
CA GLU A 87 19.76 -3.00 11.03
C GLU A 87 19.73 -4.54 11.00
N HIS A 88 19.27 -5.18 12.07
CA HIS A 88 19.19 -6.64 12.17
C HIS A 88 17.89 -7.24 11.58
N SER A 89 17.00 -6.40 11.04
CA SER A 89 15.79 -6.80 10.31
C SER A 89 15.66 -6.02 8.99
N PRO A 90 16.68 -6.10 8.11
CA PRO A 90 16.73 -5.27 6.91
C PRO A 90 15.56 -5.60 5.97
N GLY A 91 14.76 -4.58 5.65
CA GLY A 91 13.56 -4.74 4.81
C GLY A 91 12.36 -5.40 5.51
N CYS A 92 12.40 -5.54 6.85
CA CYS A 92 11.26 -6.02 7.64
C CYS A 92 10.89 -4.94 8.68
N PRO A 93 9.88 -4.12 8.43
CA PRO A 93 9.52 -3.02 9.32
C PRO A 93 8.93 -3.53 10.65
N HIS A 94 9.28 -2.83 11.73
CA HIS A 94 8.69 -2.99 13.05
C HIS A 94 7.66 -1.88 13.25
N TYR A 95 6.38 -2.23 13.36
CA TYR A 95 5.33 -1.28 13.65
C TYR A 95 5.29 -0.93 15.12
N HIS A 96 5.23 0.38 15.41
CA HIS A 96 5.03 0.91 16.75
C HIS A 96 3.51 1.04 17.05
N PRO A 97 3.09 1.35 18.29
CA PRO A 97 1.67 1.42 18.63
C PRO A 97 0.87 2.36 17.72
N ASN A 98 1.42 3.52 17.35
CA ASN A 98 0.77 4.48 16.45
C ASN A 98 0.62 3.92 15.02
N GLY A 99 1.66 3.26 14.52
CA GLY A 99 1.58 2.60 13.21
C GLY A 99 0.59 1.43 13.21
N MET A 100 0.49 0.69 14.33
CA MET A 100 -0.50 -0.37 14.49
C MET A 100 -1.93 0.15 14.62
N ALA A 101 -2.13 1.38 15.11
CA ALA A 101 -3.46 1.99 15.11
C ALA A 101 -3.95 2.19 13.65
N ILE A 102 -3.13 2.80 12.79
CA ILE A 102 -3.45 2.97 11.35
C ILE A 102 -3.66 1.60 10.68
N ARG A 103 -2.75 0.65 10.92
CA ARG A 103 -2.80 -0.67 10.29
C ARG A 103 -4.08 -1.42 10.64
N ARG A 104 -4.54 -1.37 11.90
CA ARG A 104 -5.80 -2.03 12.32
C ARG A 104 -7.01 -1.47 11.62
N GLU A 105 -7.11 -0.13 11.51
CA GLU A 105 -8.20 0.50 10.79
C GLU A 105 -8.24 0.07 9.31
N LEU A 106 -7.07 -0.04 8.67
CA LEU A 106 -6.97 -0.57 7.31
C LEU A 106 -7.36 -2.05 7.23
N GLU A 107 -6.89 -2.89 8.17
CA GLU A 107 -7.24 -4.30 8.23
C GLU A 107 -8.75 -4.50 8.45
N ASP A 108 -9.35 -3.74 9.35
CA ASP A 108 -10.78 -3.83 9.64
C ASP A 108 -11.61 -3.34 8.43
N TYR A 109 -11.20 -2.26 7.78
CA TYR A 109 -11.84 -1.77 6.57
C TYR A 109 -11.79 -2.80 5.42
N ILE A 110 -10.65 -3.45 5.22
CA ILE A 110 -10.54 -4.48 4.17
C ILE A 110 -11.32 -5.75 4.55
N ARG A 111 -11.48 -6.10 5.83
CA ARG A 111 -12.39 -7.19 6.24
C ARG A 111 -13.84 -6.85 5.89
N GLU A 112 -14.31 -5.62 6.16
CA GLU A 112 -15.64 -5.19 5.72
C GLU A 112 -15.83 -5.40 4.20
N LYS A 113 -14.84 -4.98 3.39
CA LYS A 113 -14.90 -5.15 1.93
C LYS A 113 -14.84 -6.61 1.48
N ASN A 114 -14.06 -7.44 2.17
CA ASN A 114 -14.01 -8.88 1.91
C ASN A 114 -15.36 -9.55 2.22
N ASP A 115 -16.00 -9.18 3.33
CA ASP A 115 -17.33 -9.69 3.69
C ASP A 115 -18.39 -9.25 2.66
N GLU A 116 -18.37 -7.99 2.20
CA GLU A 116 -19.25 -7.48 1.15
C GLU A 116 -19.09 -8.24 -0.17
N LEU A 117 -17.85 -8.58 -0.53
CA LEU A 117 -17.52 -9.36 -1.73
C LEU A 117 -17.73 -10.87 -1.56
N GLY A 118 -18.02 -11.33 -0.34
CA GLY A 118 -18.23 -12.74 -0.01
C GLY A 118 -16.96 -13.58 0.00
N PHE A 119 -15.84 -13.00 0.43
CA PHE A 119 -14.58 -13.73 0.66
C PHE A 119 -14.51 -14.27 2.08
N ASP A 120 -14.24 -15.57 2.20
CA ASP A 120 -13.96 -16.24 3.49
C ASP A 120 -12.49 -16.01 3.89
N GLU A 121 -12.25 -15.51 5.12
CA GLU A 121 -10.89 -15.34 5.63
C GLU A 121 -10.26 -16.70 5.95
N VAL A 122 -9.06 -16.93 5.45
CA VAL A 122 -8.24 -18.13 5.72
C VAL A 122 -6.88 -17.73 6.30
N ARG A 123 -6.17 -18.70 6.89
CA ARG A 123 -4.79 -18.51 7.32
C ARG A 123 -3.94 -19.68 6.87
N THR A 124 -2.85 -19.38 6.17
CA THR A 124 -1.93 -20.39 5.65
C THR A 124 -0.50 -20.19 6.19
N PRO A 125 0.30 -21.26 6.33
CA PRO A 125 1.63 -21.16 6.92
C PRO A 125 2.61 -20.42 6.00
N GLU A 126 3.52 -19.65 6.59
CA GLU A 126 4.62 -19.00 5.89
C GLU A 126 5.71 -19.98 5.46
N LEU A 127 5.99 -20.99 6.31
CA LEU A 127 6.99 -22.03 6.07
C LEU A 127 6.36 -23.24 5.38
N ASN A 128 6.88 -23.60 4.20
CA ASN A 128 6.42 -24.77 3.45
C ASN A 128 7.60 -25.52 2.84
N LYS A 129 7.37 -26.76 2.40
CA LYS A 129 8.30 -27.46 1.53
C LYS A 129 8.26 -26.84 0.13
N ALA A 130 9.41 -26.78 -0.54
CA ALA A 130 9.54 -26.22 -1.88
C ALA A 130 8.65 -26.92 -2.92
N GLU A 131 8.32 -28.19 -2.69
CA GLU A 131 7.42 -28.99 -3.54
C GLU A 131 6.05 -28.35 -3.74
N LEU A 132 5.58 -27.51 -2.80
CA LEU A 132 4.32 -26.76 -2.92
C LEU A 132 4.31 -25.85 -4.14
N TRP A 133 5.44 -25.22 -4.45
CA TRP A 133 5.52 -24.14 -5.44
C TRP A 133 6.04 -24.61 -6.81
N LYS A 134 6.64 -25.83 -6.91
CA LYS A 134 7.17 -26.39 -8.14
C LYS A 134 6.09 -26.60 -9.22
N PRO A 135 4.92 -27.20 -8.90
CA PRO A 135 3.87 -27.38 -9.93
C PRO A 135 3.29 -26.06 -10.45
N THR A 136 3.33 -25.01 -9.63
CA THR A 136 2.78 -23.70 -9.97
C THR A 136 3.76 -22.78 -10.69
N GLY A 137 5.03 -23.19 -10.83
CA GLY A 137 6.09 -22.40 -11.46
C GLY A 137 6.68 -21.29 -10.56
N HIS A 138 6.13 -21.08 -9.37
CA HIS A 138 6.65 -20.04 -8.46
C HIS A 138 8.07 -20.35 -7.99
N TYR A 139 8.37 -21.65 -7.73
CA TYR A 139 9.69 -22.03 -7.24
C TYR A 139 10.79 -21.64 -8.22
N GLU A 140 10.65 -22.04 -9.48
CA GLU A 140 11.61 -21.76 -10.54
C GLU A 140 11.76 -20.24 -10.75
N THR A 141 10.65 -19.53 -10.92
CA THR A 141 10.67 -18.08 -11.18
C THR A 141 11.37 -17.31 -10.05
N PHE A 142 10.97 -17.54 -8.79
CA PHE A 142 11.53 -16.79 -7.67
C PHE A 142 12.96 -17.20 -7.31
N THR A 143 13.36 -18.46 -7.56
CA THR A 143 14.75 -18.90 -7.33
C THR A 143 15.69 -18.43 -8.43
N GLU A 144 15.29 -18.45 -9.69
CA GLU A 144 16.08 -17.93 -10.82
C GLU A 144 16.33 -16.44 -10.70
N ASN A 145 15.36 -15.68 -10.21
CA ASN A 145 15.49 -14.24 -9.91
C ASN A 145 16.27 -13.96 -8.61
N GLY A 146 16.55 -14.99 -7.79
CA GLY A 146 17.20 -14.82 -6.49
C GLY A 146 16.30 -14.22 -5.41
N GLU A 147 14.99 -14.20 -5.62
CA GLU A 147 14.00 -13.56 -4.76
C GLU A 147 13.41 -14.49 -3.69
N MET A 148 13.69 -15.79 -3.73
CA MET A 148 13.14 -16.75 -2.78
C MET A 148 14.07 -16.98 -1.59
N PHE A 149 13.53 -16.95 -0.37
CA PHE A 149 14.20 -17.50 0.81
C PHE A 149 13.95 -19.01 0.86
N ALA A 150 14.92 -19.79 0.39
CA ALA A 150 14.88 -21.24 0.39
C ALA A 150 16.17 -21.83 0.98
N TRP A 151 16.06 -23.02 1.64
CA TRP A 151 17.19 -23.74 2.22
C TRP A 151 16.88 -25.23 2.31
N GLU A 152 17.92 -26.06 2.39
CA GLU A 152 17.82 -27.48 2.60
C GLU A 152 18.01 -27.84 4.07
N GLN A 153 17.15 -28.71 4.60
CA GLN A 153 17.28 -29.29 5.93
C GLN A 153 16.83 -30.75 5.89
N ASP A 154 17.66 -31.67 6.40
CA ASP A 154 17.38 -33.12 6.45
C ASP A 154 16.91 -33.70 5.11
N ASP A 155 17.64 -33.43 4.04
CA ASP A 155 17.34 -33.80 2.65
C ASP A 155 15.98 -33.29 2.14
N THR A 156 15.41 -32.30 2.80
CA THR A 156 14.16 -31.64 2.40
C THR A 156 14.38 -30.15 2.17
N GLU A 157 13.94 -29.66 1.03
CA GLU A 157 14.01 -28.25 0.70
C GLU A 157 12.79 -27.52 1.24
N TYR A 158 13.04 -26.46 2.01
CA TYR A 158 12.03 -25.58 2.60
C TYR A 158 12.19 -24.16 2.06
N GLY A 159 11.12 -23.37 2.16
CA GLY A 159 11.17 -21.96 1.86
C GLY A 159 10.11 -21.17 2.62
N LEU A 160 10.30 -19.85 2.66
CA LEU A 160 9.26 -18.92 3.05
C LEU A 160 8.40 -18.57 1.82
N LYS A 161 7.09 -18.53 1.99
CA LYS A 161 6.17 -18.28 0.87
C LYS A 161 6.40 -16.89 0.25
N PRO A 162 6.67 -16.82 -1.08
CA PRO A 162 6.77 -15.55 -1.79
C PRO A 162 5.41 -15.01 -2.24
N MET A 163 4.38 -15.87 -2.28
CA MET A 163 2.99 -15.61 -2.65
C MET A 163 2.05 -16.59 -1.95
N ASN A 164 0.74 -16.27 -1.87
CA ASN A 164 -0.26 -17.10 -1.19
C ASN A 164 -1.01 -18.06 -2.13
N CYS A 165 -0.91 -17.89 -3.44
CA CYS A 165 -1.70 -18.59 -4.47
C CYS A 165 -1.72 -20.12 -4.31
N ALA A 166 -0.52 -20.74 -4.18
CA ALA A 166 -0.40 -22.19 -4.03
C ALA A 166 -1.02 -22.71 -2.73
N ASN A 167 -0.93 -21.93 -1.65
CA ASN A 167 -1.56 -22.29 -0.37
C ASN A 167 -3.09 -22.22 -0.46
N HIS A 168 -3.66 -21.17 -1.08
CA HIS A 168 -5.12 -21.06 -1.28
C HIS A 168 -5.65 -22.14 -2.22
N ALA A 169 -4.88 -22.51 -3.24
CA ALA A 169 -5.20 -23.64 -4.11
C ALA A 169 -5.33 -24.95 -3.30
N HIS A 170 -4.43 -25.19 -2.33
CA HIS A 170 -4.54 -26.34 -1.44
C HIS A 170 -5.74 -26.28 -0.48
N VAL A 171 -6.12 -25.08 -0.03
CA VAL A 171 -7.37 -24.92 0.75
C VAL A 171 -8.56 -25.30 -0.10
N TYR A 172 -8.63 -24.83 -1.36
CA TYR A 172 -9.66 -25.21 -2.32
C TYR A 172 -9.70 -26.74 -2.53
N GLN A 173 -8.54 -27.36 -2.79
CA GLN A 173 -8.40 -28.79 -3.05
C GLN A 173 -8.79 -29.69 -1.85
N SER A 174 -8.88 -29.14 -0.64
CA SER A 174 -9.25 -29.88 0.57
C SER A 174 -10.68 -30.39 0.58
N LYS A 175 -11.53 -29.90 -0.33
CA LYS A 175 -12.96 -30.28 -0.48
C LYS A 175 -13.28 -30.55 -1.93
N THR A 176 -14.32 -31.37 -2.17
CA THR A 176 -14.93 -31.53 -3.49
C THR A 176 -15.94 -30.41 -3.70
N HIS A 177 -15.87 -29.74 -4.85
CA HIS A 177 -16.77 -28.66 -5.22
C HIS A 177 -17.66 -29.04 -6.39
N SER A 178 -18.89 -28.54 -6.44
CA SER A 178 -19.77 -28.59 -7.57
C SER A 178 -19.90 -27.20 -8.22
N TYR A 179 -20.39 -27.13 -9.44
CA TYR A 179 -20.65 -25.87 -10.12
C TYR A 179 -21.55 -24.89 -9.34
N ARG A 180 -22.34 -25.41 -8.37
CA ARG A 180 -23.21 -24.59 -7.52
C ARG A 180 -22.49 -23.92 -6.36
N ASP A 181 -21.32 -24.44 -6.01
CA ASP A 181 -20.50 -23.91 -4.91
C ASP A 181 -19.63 -22.74 -5.39
N LEU A 182 -19.42 -22.62 -6.72
CA LEU A 182 -18.62 -21.55 -7.31
C LEU A 182 -19.46 -20.28 -7.53
N PRO A 183 -18.88 -19.10 -7.26
CA PRO A 183 -17.47 -18.86 -6.92
C PRO A 183 -17.12 -19.24 -5.48
N VAL A 184 -15.95 -19.88 -5.27
CA VAL A 184 -15.34 -20.06 -3.96
C VAL A 184 -14.27 -18.99 -3.80
N ARG A 185 -14.34 -18.19 -2.73
CA ARG A 185 -13.47 -17.04 -2.52
C ARG A 185 -12.76 -17.13 -1.19
N PHE A 186 -11.43 -16.99 -1.20
CA PHE A 186 -10.61 -16.94 0.00
C PHE A 186 -9.82 -15.63 0.06
N SER A 187 -9.76 -15.02 1.24
CA SER A 187 -8.92 -13.88 1.54
C SER A 187 -7.95 -14.18 2.67
N GLU A 188 -6.77 -13.60 2.65
CA GLU A 188 -5.77 -13.73 3.71
C GLU A 188 -4.97 -12.43 3.83
N PHE A 189 -4.80 -11.92 5.07
CA PHE A 189 -3.70 -11.00 5.35
C PHE A 189 -2.43 -11.83 5.47
N GLY A 190 -1.91 -12.20 4.30
CA GLY A 190 -0.84 -13.18 4.15
C GLY A 190 0.54 -12.57 4.26
N ASN A 191 1.34 -13.02 5.25
CA ASN A 191 2.75 -12.65 5.29
C ASN A 191 3.50 -13.40 4.20
N VAL A 192 4.18 -12.66 3.33
CA VAL A 192 5.04 -13.20 2.28
C VAL A 192 6.43 -12.58 2.37
N TYR A 193 7.42 -13.30 1.85
CA TYR A 193 8.82 -12.91 1.98
C TYR A 193 9.52 -12.98 0.63
N ARG A 194 10.17 -11.88 0.23
CA ARG A 194 10.94 -11.78 -1.01
C ARG A 194 12.33 -11.26 -0.71
N ASN A 195 13.35 -11.93 -1.24
CA ASN A 195 14.75 -11.57 -1.01
C ASN A 195 15.17 -10.40 -1.91
N GLU A 196 14.52 -9.26 -1.73
CA GLU A 196 14.84 -8.02 -2.43
C GLU A 196 16.30 -7.61 -2.19
N GLN A 197 16.95 -7.05 -3.22
CA GLN A 197 18.33 -6.59 -3.10
C GLN A 197 18.43 -5.39 -2.14
N SER A 198 19.53 -5.30 -1.38
CA SER A 198 19.70 -4.24 -0.37
C SER A 198 19.59 -2.81 -0.94
N GLY A 199 20.03 -2.61 -2.19
CA GLY A 199 19.98 -1.31 -2.86
C GLY A 199 18.57 -0.89 -3.34
N GLU A 200 17.62 -1.80 -3.33
CA GLU A 200 16.24 -1.58 -3.79
C GLU A 200 15.29 -1.27 -2.63
N LEU A 201 15.69 -1.59 -1.39
CA LEU A 201 14.87 -1.36 -0.21
C LEU A 201 14.58 0.14 -0.01
N SER A 202 13.31 0.47 0.24
CA SER A 202 12.85 1.86 0.34
C SER A 202 11.77 2.02 1.42
N GLY A 203 12.19 2.05 2.70
CA GLY A 203 11.26 2.22 3.82
C GLY A 203 10.15 1.19 3.81
N LEU A 204 8.88 1.63 3.73
CA LEU A 204 7.69 0.77 3.58
C LEU A 204 7.35 0.46 2.11
N LEU A 205 7.84 1.25 1.14
CA LEU A 205 7.47 1.11 -0.27
C LEU A 205 8.05 -0.14 -0.93
N ARG A 206 9.25 -0.59 -0.51
CA ARG A 206 9.86 -1.84 -0.96
C ARG A 206 10.57 -2.53 0.19
N VAL A 207 10.06 -3.69 0.57
CA VAL A 207 10.43 -4.45 1.77
C VAL A 207 10.69 -5.92 1.43
N ARG A 208 11.31 -6.67 2.35
CA ARG A 208 11.52 -8.12 2.23
C ARG A 208 10.42 -8.94 2.87
N GLY A 209 9.88 -8.46 3.98
CA GLY A 209 8.73 -9.05 4.66
C GLY A 209 7.54 -8.11 4.53
N LEU A 210 6.46 -8.57 3.93
CA LEU A 210 5.24 -7.80 3.70
C LEU A 210 4.00 -8.61 4.00
N THR A 211 2.92 -7.92 4.32
CA THR A 211 1.59 -8.51 4.48
C THR A 211 0.70 -8.07 3.33
N GLN A 212 0.25 -9.02 2.52
CA GLN A 212 -0.69 -8.74 1.43
C GLN A 212 -2.13 -8.92 1.90
N ASP A 213 -3.03 -8.05 1.44
CA ASP A 213 -4.47 -8.26 1.47
C ASP A 213 -4.89 -9.14 0.30
N ASP A 214 -4.38 -10.35 0.29
CA ASP A 214 -4.46 -11.24 -0.86
C ASP A 214 -5.80 -11.98 -0.90
N GLY A 215 -6.38 -12.11 -2.08
CA GLY A 215 -7.61 -12.85 -2.30
C GLY A 215 -7.59 -13.63 -3.60
N HIS A 216 -8.18 -14.84 -3.54
CA HIS A 216 -8.29 -15.74 -4.68
C HIS A 216 -9.73 -16.23 -4.82
N ALA A 217 -10.34 -15.96 -5.97
CA ALA A 217 -11.64 -16.47 -6.33
C ALA A 217 -11.50 -17.60 -7.36
N PHE A 218 -12.08 -18.76 -7.05
CA PHE A 218 -12.17 -19.89 -7.95
C PHE A 218 -13.55 -19.85 -8.61
N VAL A 219 -13.57 -19.58 -9.91
CA VAL A 219 -14.79 -19.27 -10.66
C VAL A 219 -14.98 -20.20 -11.86
N ARG A 220 -16.22 -20.32 -12.34
CA ARG A 220 -16.49 -20.91 -13.66
C ARG A 220 -16.17 -19.87 -14.76
N PRO A 221 -15.90 -20.31 -16.00
CA PRO A 221 -15.64 -19.39 -17.11
C PRO A 221 -16.71 -18.33 -17.34
N ASP A 222 -17.99 -18.65 -17.09
CA ASP A 222 -19.13 -17.74 -17.22
C ASP A 222 -19.24 -16.71 -16.08
N GLN A 223 -18.46 -16.85 -14.99
CA GLN A 223 -18.45 -15.96 -13.83
C GLN A 223 -17.30 -14.95 -13.87
N ILE A 224 -16.30 -15.13 -14.76
CA ILE A 224 -15.08 -14.31 -14.79
C ILE A 224 -15.40 -12.81 -14.86
N GLN A 225 -16.26 -12.40 -15.80
CA GLN A 225 -16.60 -11.00 -16.03
C GLN A 225 -17.21 -10.36 -14.79
N GLY A 226 -18.20 -11.01 -14.19
CA GLY A 226 -18.86 -10.50 -12.98
C GLY A 226 -17.90 -10.34 -11.81
N GLU A 227 -17.01 -11.33 -11.60
CA GLU A 227 -16.03 -11.29 -10.52
C GLU A 227 -15.04 -10.13 -10.67
N ILE A 228 -14.53 -9.89 -11.89
CA ILE A 228 -13.61 -8.78 -12.17
C ILE A 228 -14.30 -7.43 -11.90
N LEU A 229 -15.54 -7.27 -12.38
CA LEU A 229 -16.33 -6.04 -12.19
C LEU A 229 -16.57 -5.73 -10.71
N ASP A 230 -16.96 -6.73 -9.92
CA ASP A 230 -17.20 -6.55 -8.49
C ASP A 230 -15.92 -6.12 -7.76
N ILE A 231 -14.74 -6.68 -8.12
CA ILE A 231 -13.45 -6.30 -7.58
C ILE A 231 -13.07 -4.88 -7.99
N LEU A 232 -13.23 -4.50 -9.27
CA LEU A 232 -12.90 -3.14 -9.75
C LEU A 232 -13.76 -2.08 -9.05
N ARG A 233 -15.06 -2.33 -8.88
CA ARG A 233 -15.96 -1.43 -8.13
C ARG A 233 -15.55 -1.27 -6.68
N ALA A 234 -15.16 -2.36 -6.02
CA ALA A 234 -14.65 -2.29 -4.67
C ALA A 234 -13.33 -1.48 -4.57
N ILE A 235 -12.45 -1.61 -5.56
CA ILE A 235 -11.20 -0.83 -5.66
C ILE A 235 -11.52 0.67 -5.82
N GLU A 236 -12.42 1.05 -6.73
CA GLU A 236 -12.84 2.44 -6.93
C GLU A 236 -13.41 3.05 -5.63
N ASP A 237 -14.28 2.30 -4.95
CA ASP A 237 -14.87 2.73 -3.68
C ASP A 237 -13.80 2.92 -2.59
N ILE A 238 -12.89 1.97 -2.44
CA ILE A 238 -11.80 2.03 -1.47
C ILE A 238 -10.93 3.25 -1.71
N TYR A 239 -10.41 3.44 -2.93
CA TYR A 239 -9.49 4.54 -3.21
C TYR A 239 -10.18 5.91 -3.20
N GLY A 240 -11.49 5.96 -3.46
CA GLY A 240 -12.33 7.14 -3.27
C GLY A 240 -12.31 7.63 -1.83
N HIS A 241 -12.33 6.73 -0.82
CA HIS A 241 -12.24 7.09 0.60
C HIS A 241 -10.88 7.64 1.03
N PHE A 242 -9.82 7.43 0.24
CA PHE A 242 -8.50 8.03 0.48
C PHE A 242 -8.27 9.29 -0.37
N ASN A 243 -9.18 9.61 -1.29
CA ASN A 243 -9.00 10.67 -2.29
C ASN A 243 -7.66 10.51 -3.04
N LEU A 244 -7.33 9.25 -3.38
CA LEU A 244 -6.14 8.89 -4.13
C LEU A 244 -6.48 8.85 -5.63
N GLU A 245 -5.69 9.56 -6.44
CA GLU A 245 -5.71 9.39 -7.88
C GLU A 245 -4.97 8.10 -8.24
N VAL A 246 -5.67 7.20 -8.93
CA VAL A 246 -5.12 5.93 -9.38
C VAL A 246 -5.02 5.85 -10.89
N LEU A 247 -4.08 5.04 -11.37
CA LEU A 247 -3.80 4.78 -12.77
C LEU A 247 -3.96 3.28 -13.01
N TYR A 248 -4.75 2.92 -14.01
CA TYR A 248 -4.92 1.53 -14.42
C TYR A 248 -3.92 1.16 -15.51
N LYS A 249 -3.26 0.01 -15.34
CA LYS A 249 -2.31 -0.54 -16.29
C LYS A 249 -2.69 -1.97 -16.64
N LEU A 250 -2.91 -2.23 -17.91
CA LEU A 250 -3.12 -3.58 -18.41
C LEU A 250 -1.76 -4.18 -18.80
N GLU A 251 -1.28 -5.10 -17.97
CA GLU A 251 -0.04 -5.81 -18.20
C GLU A 251 -0.31 -7.09 -18.98
N THR A 252 0.38 -7.28 -20.11
CA THR A 252 0.16 -8.38 -21.03
C THR A 252 1.32 -9.37 -21.05
N ARG A 253 1.18 -10.45 -21.83
CA ARG A 253 2.07 -11.60 -21.88
C ARG A 253 3.52 -11.23 -22.18
N GLY A 254 4.46 -11.67 -21.31
CA GLY A 254 5.90 -11.58 -21.49
C GLY A 254 6.57 -12.86 -22.01
N GLU A 255 7.89 -12.79 -22.20
CA GLU A 255 8.69 -13.98 -22.51
C GLU A 255 8.67 -14.99 -21.35
N GLY A 256 8.62 -16.28 -21.65
CA GLY A 256 8.59 -17.34 -20.63
C GLY A 256 7.23 -17.54 -19.94
N ALA A 257 6.20 -16.79 -20.33
CA ALA A 257 4.87 -16.92 -19.75
C ALA A 257 4.24 -18.29 -20.03
N MET A 258 3.60 -18.87 -19.01
CA MET A 258 2.95 -20.19 -19.06
C MET A 258 1.69 -20.19 -19.92
N GLY A 259 1.33 -21.36 -20.47
CA GLY A 259 0.09 -21.56 -21.20
C GLY A 259 0.13 -21.12 -22.67
N SER A 260 -1.00 -21.34 -23.38
CA SER A 260 -1.13 -21.03 -24.80
C SER A 260 -1.51 -19.58 -25.06
N GLU A 261 -1.25 -19.10 -26.29
CA GLU A 261 -1.69 -17.76 -26.72
C GLU A 261 -3.20 -17.56 -26.64
N GLU A 262 -3.98 -18.63 -26.90
CA GLU A 262 -5.44 -18.59 -26.86
C GLU A 262 -5.95 -18.34 -25.44
N ILE A 263 -5.36 -19.00 -24.43
CA ILE A 263 -5.68 -18.79 -23.01
C ILE A 263 -5.35 -17.36 -22.59
N TRP A 264 -4.17 -16.88 -22.96
CA TRP A 264 -3.76 -15.51 -22.68
C TRP A 264 -4.70 -14.48 -23.32
N LYS A 265 -5.07 -14.72 -24.59
CA LYS A 265 -6.03 -13.83 -25.26
C LYS A 265 -7.38 -13.82 -24.55
N GLN A 266 -7.91 -14.97 -24.16
CA GLN A 266 -9.18 -15.06 -23.45
C GLN A 266 -9.14 -14.32 -22.11
N ALA A 267 -8.07 -14.49 -21.35
CA ALA A 267 -7.88 -13.82 -20.07
C ALA A 267 -7.72 -12.30 -20.24
N THR A 268 -6.93 -11.86 -21.23
CA THR A 268 -6.70 -10.44 -21.51
C THR A 268 -8.00 -9.76 -22.01
N ASP A 269 -8.75 -10.42 -22.91
CA ASP A 269 -10.02 -9.90 -23.40
C ASP A 269 -11.02 -9.67 -22.22
N ALA A 270 -11.07 -10.59 -21.25
CA ALA A 270 -11.93 -10.45 -20.07
C ALA A 270 -11.57 -9.22 -19.21
N LEU A 271 -10.27 -8.96 -19.01
CA LEU A 271 -9.80 -7.76 -18.30
C LEU A 271 -10.13 -6.47 -19.06
N ILE A 272 -9.92 -6.47 -20.39
CA ILE A 272 -10.24 -5.31 -21.25
C ILE A 272 -11.75 -5.03 -21.24
N ASP A 273 -12.58 -6.05 -21.34
CA ASP A 273 -14.03 -5.88 -21.36
C ASP A 273 -14.53 -5.33 -20.02
N ALA A 274 -13.94 -5.74 -18.89
CA ALA A 274 -14.27 -5.19 -17.57
C ALA A 274 -13.85 -3.72 -17.43
N LEU A 275 -12.64 -3.35 -17.84
CA LEU A 275 -12.18 -1.95 -17.83
C LEU A 275 -13.08 -1.04 -18.67
N ARG A 276 -13.53 -1.53 -19.84
CA ARG A 276 -14.44 -0.79 -20.72
C ARG A 276 -15.85 -0.66 -20.16
N GLU A 277 -16.35 -1.69 -19.48
CA GLU A 277 -17.68 -1.66 -18.87
C GLU A 277 -17.76 -0.64 -17.73
N GLU A 278 -16.67 -0.50 -16.95
CA GLU A 278 -16.56 0.50 -15.89
C GLU A 278 -16.08 1.88 -16.40
N ASP A 279 -15.90 2.09 -17.73
CA ASP A 279 -15.44 3.35 -18.33
C ASP A 279 -14.10 3.84 -17.74
N LEU A 280 -13.19 2.90 -17.41
CA LEU A 280 -11.88 3.17 -16.83
C LEU A 280 -10.84 3.36 -17.93
N ASP A 281 -10.12 4.48 -17.90
CA ASP A 281 -8.97 4.72 -18.75
C ASP A 281 -7.77 3.90 -18.27
N TYR A 282 -7.05 3.26 -19.19
CA TYR A 282 -5.88 2.43 -18.86
C TYR A 282 -4.78 2.52 -19.90
N ASP A 283 -3.54 2.39 -19.44
CA ASP A 283 -2.36 2.20 -20.27
C ASP A 283 -2.06 0.71 -20.45
N VAL A 284 -1.44 0.34 -21.59
CA VAL A 284 -1.03 -1.05 -21.86
C VAL A 284 0.48 -1.18 -21.69
N GLU A 285 0.91 -2.07 -20.79
CA GLU A 285 2.30 -2.45 -20.59
C GLU A 285 2.56 -3.85 -21.17
N GLU A 286 3.18 -3.90 -22.34
CA GLU A 286 3.44 -5.14 -23.04
C GLU A 286 4.58 -5.92 -22.37
N GLY A 287 4.34 -7.20 -22.04
CA GLY A 287 5.35 -8.10 -21.52
C GLY A 287 5.56 -8.06 -20.00
N GLU A 288 4.86 -7.21 -19.27
CA GLU A 288 5.08 -6.98 -17.84
C GLU A 288 4.15 -7.82 -16.92
N ALA A 289 3.24 -8.61 -17.49
CA ALA A 289 2.33 -9.45 -16.71
C ALA A 289 3.06 -10.55 -15.92
N ALA A 290 2.39 -11.07 -14.89
CA ALA A 290 2.85 -12.25 -14.18
C ALA A 290 2.98 -13.45 -15.13
N PHE A 291 3.90 -14.38 -14.84
CA PHE A 291 4.18 -15.53 -15.70
C PHE A 291 2.97 -16.46 -15.91
N TYR A 292 1.95 -16.39 -15.07
CA TYR A 292 0.75 -17.25 -15.09
C TYR A 292 -0.48 -16.61 -15.74
N GLY A 293 -0.54 -15.30 -15.88
CA GLY A 293 -1.71 -14.62 -16.47
C GLY A 293 -1.59 -13.11 -16.58
N PRO A 294 -2.46 -12.47 -17.41
CA PRO A 294 -2.51 -11.02 -17.56
C PRO A 294 -3.05 -10.35 -16.29
N LYS A 295 -2.72 -9.07 -16.13
CA LYS A 295 -3.00 -8.32 -14.91
C LYS A 295 -3.48 -6.91 -15.21
N ILE A 296 -4.46 -6.43 -14.45
CA ILE A 296 -4.71 -5.02 -14.23
C ILE A 296 -3.92 -4.61 -12.98
N GLY A 297 -2.92 -3.75 -13.14
CA GLY A 297 -2.23 -3.08 -12.05
C GLY A 297 -2.92 -1.77 -11.72
N ILE A 298 -3.21 -1.54 -10.43
CA ILE A 298 -3.71 -0.27 -9.92
C ILE A 298 -2.55 0.45 -9.28
N ASN A 299 -2.15 1.59 -9.84
CA ASN A 299 -0.97 2.32 -9.45
C ASN A 299 -1.33 3.66 -8.82
N ALA A 300 -0.61 4.05 -7.77
CA ALA A 300 -0.63 5.40 -7.22
C ALA A 300 0.76 6.04 -7.34
N ARG A 301 0.79 7.37 -7.34
CA ARG A 301 2.04 8.13 -7.37
C ARG A 301 2.48 8.52 -5.97
N ASP A 302 3.77 8.32 -5.68
CA ASP A 302 4.38 8.86 -4.47
C ASP A 302 4.68 10.37 -4.61
N ALA A 303 5.20 10.96 -3.55
CA ALA A 303 5.54 12.39 -3.51
C ALA A 303 6.59 12.84 -4.54
N LEU A 304 7.34 11.91 -5.13
CA LEU A 304 8.30 12.15 -6.22
C LEU A 304 7.71 11.87 -7.61
N GLY A 305 6.42 11.54 -7.68
CA GLY A 305 5.75 11.17 -8.94
C GLY A 305 6.09 9.76 -9.44
N ARG A 306 6.75 8.91 -8.62
CA ARG A 306 7.02 7.52 -8.97
C ARG A 306 5.76 6.70 -8.78
N GLU A 307 5.48 5.83 -9.75
CA GLU A 307 4.33 4.96 -9.71
C GLU A 307 4.61 3.68 -8.91
N TRP A 308 3.67 3.33 -8.04
CA TRP A 308 3.70 2.12 -7.23
C TRP A 308 2.40 1.35 -7.42
N THR A 309 2.51 0.07 -7.76
CA THR A 309 1.34 -0.80 -7.80
C THR A 309 0.86 -1.04 -6.37
N ILE A 310 -0.37 -0.62 -6.09
CA ILE A 310 -1.04 -0.69 -4.78
C ILE A 310 -2.29 -1.56 -4.80
N GLY A 311 -2.66 -2.12 -5.94
CA GLY A 311 -3.74 -3.08 -6.11
C GLY A 311 -3.56 -3.87 -7.39
N THR A 312 -4.20 -5.04 -7.48
CA THR A 312 -4.13 -5.89 -8.69
C THR A 312 -5.39 -6.71 -8.89
N VAL A 313 -5.72 -6.97 -10.16
CA VAL A 313 -6.68 -8.01 -10.57
C VAL A 313 -6.04 -8.84 -11.68
N GLN A 314 -5.98 -10.16 -11.51
CA GLN A 314 -5.29 -11.06 -12.44
C GLN A 314 -6.16 -12.27 -12.76
N VAL A 315 -6.11 -12.74 -14.01
CA VAL A 315 -6.88 -13.91 -14.45
C VAL A 315 -5.92 -15.04 -14.79
N ASP A 316 -6.07 -16.17 -14.10
CA ASP A 316 -5.18 -17.32 -14.20
C ASP A 316 -5.94 -18.60 -14.53
N PHE A 317 -5.65 -19.15 -15.69
CA PHE A 317 -6.10 -20.47 -16.15
C PHE A 317 -5.06 -21.56 -15.93
N ASN A 318 -3.83 -21.23 -15.55
CA ASN A 318 -2.68 -22.11 -15.54
C ASN A 318 -2.50 -22.83 -14.19
N ILE A 319 -2.46 -22.10 -13.09
CA ILE A 319 -2.29 -22.68 -11.75
C ILE A 319 -3.38 -23.72 -11.43
N PRO A 320 -4.69 -23.47 -11.67
CA PRO A 320 -5.71 -24.48 -11.42
C PRO A 320 -5.50 -25.77 -12.20
N ARG A 321 -5.04 -25.70 -13.45
CA ARG A 321 -4.75 -26.86 -14.28
C ARG A 321 -3.49 -27.59 -13.84
N ASN A 322 -2.44 -26.87 -13.49
CA ASN A 322 -1.17 -27.45 -13.06
C ASN A 322 -1.28 -28.19 -11.71
N LEU A 323 -2.20 -27.75 -10.86
CA LEU A 323 -2.52 -28.39 -9.58
C LEU A 323 -3.70 -29.36 -9.66
N ASP A 324 -4.25 -29.59 -10.87
CA ASP A 324 -5.43 -30.44 -11.10
C ASP A 324 -6.61 -30.11 -10.18
N LEU A 325 -6.89 -28.79 -10.01
CA LEU A 325 -8.05 -28.32 -9.26
C LEU A 325 -9.29 -28.54 -10.11
N THR A 326 -10.31 -29.18 -9.53
CA THR A 326 -11.56 -29.50 -10.27
C THR A 326 -12.81 -29.12 -9.50
N TYR A 327 -13.91 -28.97 -10.24
CA TYR A 327 -15.27 -28.95 -9.73
C TYR A 327 -16.14 -29.83 -10.62
N ILE A 328 -17.24 -30.38 -10.08
CA ILE A 328 -18.20 -31.19 -10.85
C ILE A 328 -19.19 -30.26 -11.55
N GLY A 329 -19.24 -30.30 -12.88
CA GLY A 329 -20.14 -29.53 -13.72
C GLY A 329 -21.59 -30.01 -13.69
N GLU A 330 -22.48 -29.29 -14.39
CA GLU A 330 -23.89 -29.70 -14.60
C GLU A 330 -24.01 -31.01 -15.39
N ASP A 331 -23.03 -31.33 -16.21
CA ASP A 331 -22.88 -32.55 -17.00
C ASP A 331 -22.39 -33.74 -16.16
N ASN A 332 -22.12 -33.56 -14.88
CA ASN A 332 -21.50 -34.50 -13.96
C ASN A 332 -20.04 -34.89 -14.33
N GLU A 333 -19.38 -34.10 -15.17
CA GLU A 333 -17.96 -34.28 -15.47
C GLU A 333 -17.10 -33.29 -14.66
N GLU A 334 -15.79 -33.60 -14.55
CA GLU A 334 -14.83 -32.71 -13.88
C GLU A 334 -14.38 -31.58 -14.81
N HIS A 335 -14.38 -30.35 -14.28
CA HIS A 335 -13.92 -29.16 -14.96
C HIS A 335 -12.91 -28.41 -14.11
N HIS A 336 -11.95 -27.74 -14.74
CA HIS A 336 -11.02 -26.85 -14.02
C HIS A 336 -11.67 -25.47 -13.82
N PRO A 337 -11.60 -24.92 -12.58
CA PRO A 337 -11.97 -23.53 -12.35
C PRO A 337 -10.95 -22.57 -12.99
N VAL A 338 -11.32 -21.33 -13.13
CA VAL A 338 -10.41 -20.22 -13.39
C VAL A 338 -10.12 -19.55 -12.03
N MET A 339 -8.88 -19.16 -11.81
CA MET A 339 -8.47 -18.47 -10.57
C MET A 339 -8.33 -16.97 -10.85
N ILE A 340 -9.01 -16.15 -10.08
CA ILE A 340 -8.85 -14.70 -10.11
C ILE A 340 -8.10 -14.31 -8.86
N HIS A 341 -6.92 -13.72 -9.04
CA HIS A 341 -6.10 -13.17 -7.96
C HIS A 341 -6.44 -11.71 -7.81
N ARG A 342 -6.59 -11.24 -6.59
CA ARG A 342 -6.80 -9.82 -6.32
C ARG A 342 -6.05 -9.35 -5.07
N ALA A 343 -5.63 -8.12 -5.08
CA ALA A 343 -5.22 -7.40 -3.90
C ALA A 343 -5.85 -6.00 -3.96
N LEU A 344 -6.60 -5.62 -2.92
CA LEU A 344 -7.33 -4.35 -2.89
C LEU A 344 -6.41 -3.18 -2.48
N LEU A 345 -5.49 -3.42 -1.54
CA LEU A 345 -4.43 -2.48 -1.11
C LEU A 345 -3.02 -2.96 -1.48
N GLY A 346 -2.88 -4.14 -2.06
CA GLY A 346 -1.59 -4.76 -2.34
C GLY A 346 -0.89 -5.24 -1.07
N SER A 347 0.15 -4.55 -0.61
CA SER A 347 0.71 -4.79 0.72
C SER A 347 0.43 -3.63 1.65
N PHE A 348 0.10 -3.95 2.91
CA PHE A 348 -0.13 -2.92 3.94
C PHE A 348 1.08 -2.01 4.10
N GLU A 349 2.29 -2.54 3.98
CA GLU A 349 3.52 -1.76 4.06
C GLU A 349 3.56 -0.68 2.98
N ARG A 350 3.43 -1.07 1.71
CA ARG A 350 3.48 -0.13 0.59
C ARG A 350 2.32 0.86 0.63
N PHE A 351 1.11 0.38 0.88
CA PHE A 351 -0.06 1.24 0.96
C PHE A 351 0.09 2.26 2.09
N MET A 352 0.54 1.84 3.28
CA MET A 352 0.84 2.75 4.38
C MET A 352 1.91 3.78 3.99
N GLY A 353 2.99 3.35 3.30
CA GLY A 353 4.00 4.28 2.78
C GLY A 353 3.39 5.35 1.89
N VAL A 354 2.53 4.95 0.95
CA VAL A 354 1.84 5.86 0.01
C VAL A 354 0.91 6.84 0.75
N ILE A 355 0.05 6.36 1.67
CA ILE A 355 -0.89 7.24 2.37
C ILE A 355 -0.21 8.15 3.39
N ILE A 356 0.90 7.74 4.01
CA ILE A 356 1.71 8.63 4.87
C ILE A 356 2.21 9.83 4.04
N GLU A 357 2.74 9.58 2.84
CA GLU A 357 3.20 10.64 1.94
C GLU A 357 2.03 11.47 1.38
N HIS A 358 0.93 10.82 1.01
CA HIS A 358 -0.27 11.49 0.50
C HIS A 358 -0.85 12.49 1.50
N PHE A 359 -1.09 12.05 2.73
CA PHE A 359 -1.64 12.89 3.79
C PHE A 359 -0.59 13.78 4.49
N LYS A 360 0.69 13.63 4.23
CA LYS A 360 1.79 14.31 4.97
C LYS A 360 1.68 14.10 6.49
N GLY A 361 1.24 12.93 6.93
CA GLY A 361 0.93 12.65 8.33
C GLY A 361 -0.38 13.23 8.86
N ASN A 362 -1.09 14.09 8.09
CA ASN A 362 -2.39 14.64 8.45
C ASN A 362 -3.52 13.67 8.11
N PHE A 363 -3.49 12.49 8.70
CA PHE A 363 -4.49 11.46 8.45
C PHE A 363 -5.94 11.94 8.68
N PRO A 364 -6.91 11.40 7.92
CA PRO A 364 -8.33 11.52 8.25
C PRO A 364 -8.60 11.05 9.68
N LEU A 365 -9.67 11.53 10.30
CA LEU A 365 -10.00 11.22 11.69
C LEU A 365 -10.01 9.70 11.95
N TRP A 366 -10.64 8.91 11.07
CA TRP A 366 -10.77 7.47 11.25
C TRP A 366 -9.42 6.71 11.24
N LEU A 367 -8.40 7.24 10.52
CA LEU A 367 -7.05 6.66 10.45
C LEU A 367 -6.06 7.24 11.48
N ALA A 368 -6.32 8.42 12.04
CA ALA A 368 -5.36 9.11 12.90
C ALA A 368 -4.99 8.27 14.13
N PRO A 369 -3.69 8.04 14.44
CA PRO A 369 -3.27 7.27 15.61
C PRO A 369 -3.78 7.83 16.92
N GLU A 370 -3.80 9.16 17.03
CA GLU A 370 -4.45 9.92 18.06
C GLU A 370 -5.50 10.79 17.36
N GLN A 371 -6.77 10.65 17.75
CA GLN A 371 -7.89 11.33 17.11
C GLN A 371 -8.23 12.66 17.79
N ILE A 372 -8.10 12.66 19.10
CA ILE A 372 -8.49 13.78 19.95
C ILE A 372 -7.47 13.96 21.07
N ARG A 373 -7.04 15.19 21.31
CA ARG A 373 -6.24 15.56 22.50
C ARG A 373 -7.02 16.53 23.37
N VAL A 374 -7.24 16.14 24.64
CA VAL A 374 -7.87 17.02 25.61
C VAL A 374 -6.80 17.84 26.33
N LEU A 375 -6.96 19.16 26.31
CA LEU A 375 -5.97 20.15 26.74
C LEU A 375 -6.50 20.92 27.96
N PRO A 376 -6.25 20.49 29.20
CA PRO A 376 -6.60 21.28 30.40
C PRO A 376 -5.80 22.57 30.45
N VAL A 377 -6.50 23.72 30.72
CA VAL A 377 -5.89 25.06 30.80
C VAL A 377 -4.98 25.17 32.00
N THR A 378 -5.40 24.58 33.14
CA THR A 378 -4.62 24.54 34.40
C THR A 378 -4.61 23.08 34.92
N ASP A 379 -3.72 22.81 35.88
CA ASP A 379 -3.67 21.50 36.52
C ASP A 379 -4.97 21.16 37.28
N ASP A 380 -5.71 22.18 37.75
CA ASP A 380 -7.00 22.00 38.42
C ASP A 380 -8.08 21.43 37.47
N ASN A 381 -7.96 21.65 36.15
CA ASN A 381 -8.90 21.15 35.14
C ASN A 381 -8.56 19.71 34.62
N ILE A 382 -7.45 19.09 35.09
CA ILE A 382 -7.09 17.74 34.70
C ILE A 382 -8.18 16.69 35.02
N PRO A 383 -8.86 16.77 36.20
CA PRO A 383 -9.95 15.82 36.45
C PRO A 383 -11.09 15.90 35.42
N TYR A 384 -11.50 17.11 35.04
CA TYR A 384 -12.53 17.32 34.02
C TYR A 384 -12.05 16.87 32.64
N ALA A 385 -10.80 17.16 32.27
CA ALA A 385 -10.20 16.67 31.02
C ALA A 385 -10.23 15.13 30.91
N ARG A 386 -10.01 14.43 32.03
CA ARG A 386 -10.12 12.95 32.07
C ARG A 386 -11.55 12.45 32.00
N GLU A 387 -12.52 13.18 32.56
CA GLU A 387 -13.94 12.90 32.43
C GLU A 387 -14.35 13.01 30.95
N VAL A 388 -14.03 14.14 30.29
CA VAL A 388 -14.26 14.36 28.86
C VAL A 388 -13.63 13.23 28.01
N ALA A 389 -12.37 12.87 28.26
CA ALA A 389 -11.71 11.77 27.56
C ALA A 389 -12.39 10.42 27.78
N SER A 390 -12.91 10.17 29.00
CA SER A 390 -13.64 8.95 29.32
C SER A 390 -14.99 8.83 28.60
N GLU A 391 -15.69 9.96 28.39
CA GLU A 391 -16.96 9.99 27.63
C GLU A 391 -16.77 9.79 26.13
N LEU A 392 -15.55 10.04 25.63
CA LEU A 392 -15.12 9.80 24.24
C LEU A 392 -14.36 8.48 24.07
N GLY A 393 -14.58 7.51 24.97
CA GLY A 393 -13.81 6.27 25.04
C GLY A 393 -13.85 5.36 23.81
N ASP A 394 -14.74 5.62 22.84
CA ASP A 394 -14.79 4.92 21.55
C ASP A 394 -13.74 5.44 20.56
N PHE A 395 -13.13 6.59 20.87
CA PHE A 395 -12.07 7.22 20.09
C PHE A 395 -10.68 7.03 20.73
N ARG A 396 -9.62 7.25 19.97
CA ARG A 396 -8.23 7.32 20.46
C ARG A 396 -7.95 8.69 21.02
N VAL A 397 -8.19 8.85 22.34
CA VAL A 397 -8.13 10.13 23.07
C VAL A 397 -6.95 10.14 24.03
N GLU A 398 -6.16 11.21 23.98
CA GLU A 398 -5.09 11.48 24.95
C GLU A 398 -5.37 12.74 25.75
N VAL A 399 -4.94 12.78 27.02
CA VAL A 399 -5.01 13.96 27.89
C VAL A 399 -3.62 14.53 28.08
N GLU A 400 -3.42 15.79 27.66
CA GLU A 400 -2.16 16.51 27.85
C GLU A 400 -2.04 17.04 29.27
N ASP A 401 -1.56 16.21 30.19
CA ASP A 401 -1.49 16.57 31.63
C ASP A 401 -0.14 17.18 32.07
N ARG A 402 0.77 17.46 31.12
CA ARG A 402 2.01 18.19 31.41
C ARG A 402 1.73 19.62 31.84
N SER A 403 2.47 20.11 32.84
CA SER A 403 2.32 21.50 33.38
C SER A 403 2.87 22.52 32.37
N TRP A 404 2.32 22.56 31.16
CA TRP A 404 2.63 23.52 30.11
C TRP A 404 1.51 24.57 29.99
N THR A 405 1.85 25.71 29.37
CA THR A 405 0.80 26.66 28.97
C THR A 405 -0.10 26.06 27.90
N VAL A 406 -1.36 26.43 27.87
CA VAL A 406 -2.33 25.92 26.87
C VAL A 406 -1.86 26.20 25.44
N GLY A 407 -1.22 27.35 25.16
CA GLY A 407 -0.66 27.63 23.84
C GLY A 407 0.45 26.66 23.44
N ARG A 408 1.29 26.21 24.39
CA ARG A 408 2.31 25.17 24.11
C ARG A 408 1.68 23.81 23.91
N LYS A 409 0.63 23.47 24.64
CA LYS A 409 -0.12 22.22 24.45
C LYS A 409 -0.77 22.16 23.06
N ILE A 410 -1.39 23.27 22.63
CA ILE A 410 -1.97 23.42 21.28
C ILE A 410 -0.88 23.24 20.21
N GLN A 411 0.27 23.95 20.36
CA GLN A 411 1.37 23.83 19.39
C GLN A 411 1.88 22.38 19.28
N GLN A 412 2.03 21.71 20.43
CA GLN A 412 2.48 20.30 20.42
C GLN A 412 1.46 19.40 19.74
N ALA A 413 0.15 19.60 19.94
CA ALA A 413 -0.87 18.83 19.27
C ALA A 413 -0.89 19.07 17.75
N HIS A 414 -0.59 20.28 17.29
CA HIS A 414 -0.37 20.58 15.88
C HIS A 414 0.88 19.88 15.33
N ASP A 415 2.00 19.94 16.05
CA ASP A 415 3.24 19.29 15.64
C ASP A 415 3.08 17.76 15.56
N ASP A 416 2.20 17.18 16.39
CA ASP A 416 1.84 15.76 16.40
C ASP A 416 0.71 15.40 15.41
N ASN A 417 0.23 16.35 14.58
CA ASN A 417 -0.82 16.17 13.57
C ASN A 417 -2.18 15.70 14.14
N VAL A 418 -2.51 16.05 15.39
CA VAL A 418 -3.76 15.64 16.04
C VAL A 418 -4.96 16.31 15.35
N PRO A 419 -5.99 15.55 14.90
CA PRO A 419 -7.16 16.10 14.20
C PRO A 419 -7.94 17.13 15.00
N TYR A 420 -8.34 16.77 16.23
CA TYR A 420 -9.13 17.62 17.10
C TYR A 420 -8.48 17.82 18.48
N MET A 421 -8.55 19.03 18.97
CA MET A 421 -8.11 19.43 20.30
C MET A 421 -9.30 19.96 21.10
N LEU A 422 -9.51 19.44 22.30
CA LEU A 422 -10.55 19.89 23.21
C LEU A 422 -9.90 20.70 24.34
N VAL A 423 -10.02 22.02 24.29
CA VAL A 423 -9.53 22.89 25.35
C VAL A 423 -10.59 22.97 26.47
N VAL A 424 -10.17 22.66 27.69
CA VAL A 424 -11.05 22.68 28.87
C VAL A 424 -10.45 23.51 29.99
N GLY A 425 -11.18 24.55 30.39
CA GLY A 425 -10.85 25.44 31.48
C GLY A 425 -11.99 25.52 32.48
N GLY A 426 -11.93 26.46 33.44
CA GLY A 426 -12.95 26.62 34.47
C GLY A 426 -14.34 26.95 33.91
N ASN A 427 -14.44 27.68 32.80
CA ASN A 427 -15.72 28.00 32.16
C ASN A 427 -16.38 26.77 31.55
N GLU A 428 -15.58 25.95 30.82
CA GLU A 428 -16.04 24.71 30.20
C GLU A 428 -16.46 23.70 31.28
N GLU A 429 -15.68 23.55 32.35
CA GLU A 429 -15.98 22.68 33.49
C GLU A 429 -17.28 23.11 34.21
N GLU A 430 -17.49 24.41 34.45
CA GLU A 430 -18.72 24.92 35.08
C GLU A 430 -19.95 24.73 34.19
N ALA A 431 -19.79 24.89 32.87
CA ALA A 431 -20.87 24.73 31.89
C ALA A 431 -21.11 23.29 31.43
N GLY A 432 -20.19 22.36 31.73
CA GLY A 432 -20.23 20.98 31.20
C GLY A 432 -20.03 20.89 29.67
N THR A 433 -19.19 21.78 29.11
CA THR A 433 -18.94 21.91 27.67
C THR A 433 -17.47 21.79 27.37
N VAL A 434 -17.10 21.85 26.08
CA VAL A 434 -15.71 21.88 25.60
C VAL A 434 -15.51 23.01 24.60
N SER A 435 -14.28 23.50 24.45
CA SER A 435 -13.88 24.35 23.33
C SER A 435 -13.15 23.48 22.31
N VAL A 436 -13.78 23.27 21.15
CA VAL A 436 -13.25 22.41 20.09
C VAL A 436 -12.35 23.22 19.18
N ARG A 437 -11.18 22.69 18.87
CA ARG A 437 -10.24 23.23 17.90
C ARG A 437 -9.76 22.12 16.97
N ASP A 438 -9.64 22.40 15.69
CA ASP A 438 -9.06 21.45 14.74
C ASP A 438 -7.63 21.83 14.33
N ARG A 439 -6.96 20.94 13.63
CA ARG A 439 -5.59 21.17 13.11
C ARG A 439 -5.52 22.23 12.00
N GLN A 440 -6.67 22.72 11.48
CA GLN A 440 -6.75 23.83 10.52
C GLN A 440 -6.93 25.18 11.22
N GLU A 441 -6.75 25.21 12.56
CA GLU A 441 -6.87 26.38 13.43
C GLU A 441 -8.29 26.96 13.53
N ARG A 442 -9.34 26.23 13.10
CA ARG A 442 -10.73 26.60 13.33
C ARG A 442 -11.10 26.30 14.78
N GLU A 443 -11.98 27.10 15.37
CA GLU A 443 -12.32 26.98 16.79
C GLU A 443 -13.80 27.29 17.02
N GLU A 444 -14.45 26.53 17.93
CA GLU A 444 -15.78 26.77 18.44
C GLU A 444 -15.79 26.53 19.97
N GLN A 445 -16.36 27.45 20.70
CA GLN A 445 -16.42 27.43 22.19
C GLN A 445 -17.81 27.02 22.66
N GLY A 446 -17.86 26.39 23.84
CA GLY A 446 -19.13 26.03 24.49
C GLY A 446 -19.89 24.92 23.77
N VAL A 447 -19.16 24.00 23.13
CA VAL A 447 -19.71 22.86 22.42
C VAL A 447 -20.19 21.81 23.41
N ASP A 448 -21.39 21.28 23.18
CA ASP A 448 -21.88 20.09 23.90
C ASP A 448 -21.10 18.86 23.48
N LEU A 449 -20.61 18.06 24.45
CA LEU A 449 -19.74 16.92 24.17
C LEU A 449 -20.47 15.80 23.43
N ALA A 450 -21.78 15.61 23.69
CA ALA A 450 -22.55 14.59 22.99
C ALA A 450 -22.75 14.94 21.51
N ASP A 451 -23.08 16.23 21.23
CA ASP A 451 -23.22 16.71 19.84
C ASP A 451 -21.89 16.55 19.07
N PHE A 452 -20.75 16.83 19.71
CA PHE A 452 -19.44 16.65 19.13
C PHE A 452 -19.17 15.17 18.85
N ARG A 453 -19.39 14.28 19.82
CA ARG A 453 -19.21 12.84 19.67
C ARG A 453 -20.06 12.26 18.54
N ASP A 454 -21.36 12.58 18.51
CA ASP A 454 -22.28 12.06 17.48
C ASP A 454 -21.83 12.49 16.07
N HIS A 455 -21.27 13.70 15.92
CA HIS A 455 -20.70 14.16 14.65
C HIS A 455 -19.44 13.36 14.27
N LEU A 456 -18.54 13.12 15.22
CA LEU A 456 -17.31 12.36 14.96
C LEU A 456 -17.61 10.90 14.62
N GLU A 457 -18.62 10.28 15.25
CA GLU A 457 -19.08 8.92 14.89
C GLU A 457 -19.47 8.86 13.42
N LEU A 458 -20.22 9.85 12.91
CA LEU A 458 -20.57 9.93 11.48
C LEU A 458 -19.36 10.19 10.58
N GLU A 459 -18.39 11.01 11.02
CA GLU A 459 -17.17 11.29 10.27
C GLU A 459 -16.31 10.02 10.11
N VAL A 460 -16.21 9.21 11.17
CA VAL A 460 -15.52 7.93 11.18
C VAL A 460 -16.27 6.86 10.37
N GLU A 461 -17.59 6.73 10.59
CA GLU A 461 -18.43 5.76 9.86
C GLU A 461 -18.38 5.98 8.34
N GLN A 462 -18.44 7.25 7.92
CA GLN A 462 -18.38 7.64 6.52
C GLN A 462 -16.96 7.69 5.95
N LYS A 463 -15.92 7.35 6.73
CA LYS A 463 -14.51 7.38 6.36
C LYS A 463 -14.10 8.69 5.63
N ARG A 464 -14.59 9.84 6.14
CA ARG A 464 -14.33 11.14 5.51
C ARG A 464 -12.87 11.50 5.54
N THR A 465 -12.36 12.05 4.42
CA THR A 465 -10.95 12.49 4.30
C THR A 465 -10.66 13.82 4.98
N GLY A 466 -11.66 14.68 5.13
CA GLY A 466 -11.55 16.00 5.77
C GLY A 466 -12.18 16.04 7.16
N LEU A 467 -11.72 16.98 8.01
CA LEU A 467 -12.36 17.28 9.28
C LEU A 467 -13.58 18.16 9.03
N THR A 468 -14.75 17.75 9.50
CA THR A 468 -16.03 18.36 9.10
C THR A 468 -16.86 18.95 10.24
N PHE A 469 -16.40 18.85 11.50
CA PHE A 469 -17.12 19.42 12.62
C PHE A 469 -17.12 20.97 12.58
N LEU A 470 -15.95 21.56 12.36
CA LEU A 470 -15.79 23.01 12.26
C LEU A 470 -15.79 23.41 10.77
N VAL A 471 -16.90 23.92 10.25
CA VAL A 471 -17.08 24.31 8.84
C VAL A 471 -16.86 25.79 8.63
#